data_e374efb2af926fb9cd03ae6b5b2243db
#
_entry.id   e374efb2af926fb9cd03ae6b5b2243db
#
_cell.length_a   1.000
_cell.length_b   1.000
_cell.length_c   1.000
_cell.angle_alpha   90.00
_cell.angle_beta   90.00
_cell.angle_gamma   90.00
#
_symmetry.space_group_name_H-M   'P 1'
#
loop_
_entity.id
_entity.type
_entity.pdbx_description
1 polymer ?
#
loop_
_entity_poly.entity_id
_entity_poly.type
_entity_poly.pdbx_seq_one_letter_code
_entity_poly.pdbx_strand_id
1 'polypeptide(L)'
;TCALPILPVGAFKLRGGLVYFHHLAHQGERPAGVISATRGNHGQSVAFSASRYGIQPIIVVPHGNSREKNAAMRSLGAELIEHGEDFQASREYAAERARHEGLHLIPAFHPWLVAGVASYSLELFAALADLDEVYVPIGMGSGICGLIAARDALGLKTRIVGVVSAHAPAYALSFEAGTAISHPVDTRLADGMACSTPDPSALEMILAGADRLVRVSDREIGAAMRLCFTSTHNVAEGAGVAALAAAWQERERLKGLKVGLILSGANVDREVFAEQLAAGD
;
A
#
# COMPACT_ATOMS: atom_id res chain seq x y z
N THR A 1 -4.31 -12.12 -13.07
CA THR A 1 -3.81 -11.84 -11.72
C THR A 1 -2.47 -11.10 -11.82
N CYS A 2 -2.40 -9.86 -11.35
CA CYS A 2 -1.13 -9.15 -11.27
C CYS A 2 -0.41 -9.57 -9.97
N ALA A 3 0.57 -10.45 -10.08
CA ALA A 3 1.31 -10.99 -8.94
C ALA A 3 2.43 -10.03 -8.50
N LEU A 4 2.08 -8.95 -7.81
CA LEU A 4 3.02 -7.95 -7.29
C LEU A 4 3.96 -8.47 -6.17
N PRO A 5 3.62 -9.56 -5.42
CA PRO A 5 4.55 -10.20 -4.48
C PRO A 5 5.86 -10.72 -5.08
N ILE A 6 5.92 -10.96 -6.38
CA ILE A 6 7.16 -11.43 -7.06
C ILE A 6 8.20 -10.32 -7.31
N LEU A 7 7.88 -9.06 -6.99
CA LEU A 7 8.85 -7.96 -7.07
C LEU A 7 9.96 -8.11 -6.01
N PRO A 8 11.17 -7.54 -6.24
CA PRO A 8 12.32 -7.71 -5.35
C PRO A 8 12.08 -7.40 -3.86
N VAL A 9 11.12 -6.53 -3.54
CA VAL A 9 10.74 -6.22 -2.13
C VAL A 9 9.38 -6.80 -1.75
N GLY A 10 8.86 -7.75 -2.49
CA GLY A 10 7.60 -8.42 -2.17
C GLY A 10 6.34 -7.54 -2.20
N ALA A 11 6.38 -6.34 -2.77
CA ALA A 11 5.24 -5.41 -2.79
C ALA A 11 5.29 -4.39 -3.93
N PHE A 12 4.13 -3.91 -4.36
CA PHE A 12 3.96 -2.94 -5.46
C PHE A 12 4.65 -1.59 -5.21
N LYS A 13 4.87 -1.21 -3.95
CA LYS A 13 5.45 0.07 -3.53
C LYS A 13 6.80 0.35 -4.18
N LEU A 14 7.56 -0.68 -4.53
CA LEU A 14 8.85 -0.57 -5.21
C LEU A 14 8.75 0.29 -6.49
N ARG A 15 7.70 0.11 -7.27
CA ARG A 15 7.49 0.83 -8.54
C ARG A 15 7.43 2.34 -8.33
N GLY A 16 6.72 2.76 -7.27
CA GLY A 16 6.64 4.17 -6.88
C GLY A 16 7.98 4.72 -6.41
N GLY A 17 8.69 3.97 -5.56
CA GLY A 17 10.01 4.40 -5.07
C GLY A 17 11.02 4.58 -6.19
N LEU A 18 11.09 3.67 -7.14
CA LEU A 18 12.00 3.77 -8.29
C LEU A 18 11.77 5.06 -9.09
N VAL A 19 10.52 5.40 -9.39
CA VAL A 19 10.18 6.64 -10.12
C VAL A 19 10.44 7.87 -9.27
N TYR A 20 10.11 7.84 -7.99
CA TYR A 20 10.38 8.94 -7.07
C TYR A 20 11.88 9.27 -7.03
N PHE A 21 12.72 8.27 -6.80
CA PHE A 21 14.16 8.46 -6.72
C PHE A 21 14.81 8.81 -8.07
N HIS A 22 14.23 8.33 -9.18
CA HIS A 22 14.66 8.79 -10.51
C HIS A 22 14.48 10.31 -10.65
N HIS A 23 13.30 10.82 -10.31
CA HIS A 23 13.05 12.27 -10.34
C HIS A 23 13.94 13.02 -9.35
N LEU A 24 14.04 12.55 -8.10
CA LEU A 24 14.87 13.19 -7.09
C LEU A 24 16.33 13.32 -7.51
N ALA A 25 16.89 12.29 -8.15
CA ALA A 25 18.28 12.30 -8.62
C ALA A 25 18.54 13.22 -9.82
N HIS A 26 17.49 13.63 -10.56
CA HIS A 26 17.61 14.47 -11.75
C HIS A 26 17.11 15.91 -11.55
N GLN A 27 16.68 16.29 -10.34
CA GLN A 27 16.11 17.62 -10.05
C GLN A 27 17.08 18.61 -9.35
N GLY A 28 18.38 18.47 -9.52
CA GLY A 28 19.35 19.39 -8.92
C GLY A 28 20.31 18.70 -7.96
N GLU A 29 20.62 19.34 -6.83
CA GLU A 29 21.55 18.78 -5.85
C GLU A 29 21.00 17.52 -5.20
N ARG A 30 21.80 16.46 -5.22
CA ARG A 30 21.48 15.19 -4.61
C ARG A 30 21.47 15.32 -3.10
N PRO A 31 20.39 14.92 -2.39
CA PRO A 31 20.37 14.98 -0.93
C PRO A 31 21.44 14.06 -0.33
N ALA A 32 22.04 14.48 0.78
CA ALA A 32 23.01 13.68 1.54
C ALA A 32 22.37 12.40 2.12
N GLY A 33 21.10 12.45 2.46
CA GLY A 33 20.33 11.34 2.93
C GLY A 33 18.82 11.59 2.78
N VAL A 34 18.06 10.53 2.92
CA VAL A 34 16.59 10.60 2.92
C VAL A 34 16.04 9.97 4.20
N ILE A 35 14.89 10.46 4.65
CA ILE A 35 14.20 9.89 5.80
C ILE A 35 12.72 9.67 5.49
N SER A 36 12.13 8.58 5.99
CA SER A 36 10.71 8.28 5.84
C SER A 36 10.17 7.51 7.04
N ALA A 37 8.92 7.79 7.42
CA ALA A 37 8.19 6.97 8.38
C ALA A 37 7.33 5.94 7.66
N THR A 38 7.23 4.71 8.21
CA THR A 38 6.50 3.61 7.57
C THR A 38 6.21 2.46 8.54
N ARG A 39 5.30 1.56 8.14
CA ARG A 39 5.12 0.25 8.78
C ARG A 39 5.76 -0.90 7.98
N GLY A 40 6.35 -0.66 6.78
CA GLY A 40 7.06 -1.74 6.08
C GLY A 40 7.27 -1.55 4.59
N ASN A 41 6.28 -1.83 3.75
CA ASN A 41 6.45 -1.89 2.28
C ASN A 41 6.95 -0.59 1.65
N HIS A 42 6.53 0.55 2.18
CA HIS A 42 7.04 1.85 1.72
C HIS A 42 8.52 2.03 2.11
N GLY A 43 8.90 1.65 3.34
CA GLY A 43 10.28 1.72 3.80
C GLY A 43 11.22 0.82 3.00
N GLN A 44 10.81 -0.42 2.69
CA GLN A 44 11.59 -1.29 1.81
C GLN A 44 11.75 -0.69 0.41
N SER A 45 10.69 -0.08 -0.14
CA SER A 45 10.74 0.63 -1.42
C SER A 45 11.71 1.81 -1.37
N VAL A 46 11.68 2.61 -0.30
CA VAL A 46 12.59 3.74 -0.08
C VAL A 46 14.03 3.25 0.04
N ALA A 47 14.29 2.24 0.90
CA ALA A 47 15.63 1.70 1.12
C ALA A 47 16.23 1.13 -0.17
N PHE A 48 15.48 0.29 -0.90
CA PHE A 48 15.90 -0.29 -2.17
C PHE A 48 16.19 0.79 -3.23
N SER A 49 15.32 1.79 -3.35
CA SER A 49 15.46 2.81 -4.38
C SER A 49 16.59 3.79 -4.05
N ALA A 50 16.72 4.22 -2.79
CA ALA A 50 17.80 5.10 -2.34
C ALA A 50 19.18 4.50 -2.57
N SER A 51 19.36 3.21 -2.24
CA SER A 51 20.63 2.51 -2.39
C SER A 51 21.11 2.46 -3.85
N ARG A 52 20.21 2.39 -4.82
CA ARG A 52 20.55 2.43 -6.28
C ARG A 52 21.16 3.75 -6.71
N TYR A 53 20.88 4.82 -5.99
CA TYR A 53 21.46 6.13 -6.21
C TYR A 53 22.55 6.46 -5.19
N GLY A 54 22.94 5.52 -4.30
CA GLY A 54 23.93 5.69 -3.24
C GLY A 54 23.53 6.81 -2.25
N ILE A 55 22.24 7.00 -2.01
CA ILE A 55 21.68 7.91 -1.02
C ILE A 55 21.42 7.10 0.25
N GLN A 56 21.83 7.61 1.43
CA GLN A 56 21.60 6.93 2.70
C GLN A 56 20.11 6.98 3.09
N PRO A 57 19.41 5.84 3.19
CA PRO A 57 18.03 5.82 3.68
C PRO A 57 17.98 5.68 5.21
N ILE A 58 17.19 6.51 5.85
CA ILE A 58 16.82 6.44 7.26
C ILE A 58 15.31 6.13 7.32
N ILE A 59 14.95 5.06 8.00
CA ILE A 59 13.56 4.63 8.10
C ILE A 59 13.13 4.64 9.57
N VAL A 60 12.04 5.34 9.85
CA VAL A 60 11.44 5.41 11.18
C VAL A 60 10.19 4.53 11.21
N VAL A 61 10.11 3.65 12.20
CA VAL A 61 8.97 2.76 12.42
C VAL A 61 8.48 2.88 13.86
N PRO A 62 7.19 2.63 14.15
CA PRO A 62 6.70 2.61 15.53
C PRO A 62 7.24 1.40 16.30
N HIS A 63 7.21 1.49 17.63
CA HIS A 63 7.51 0.35 18.49
C HIS A 63 6.56 -0.82 18.19
N GLY A 64 7.06 -2.05 18.29
CA GLY A 64 6.28 -3.26 18.00
C GLY A 64 5.98 -3.49 16.51
N ASN A 65 6.66 -2.78 15.61
CA ASN A 65 6.52 -3.02 14.17
C ASN A 65 6.97 -4.44 13.78
N SER A 66 6.51 -4.94 12.63
CA SER A 66 6.87 -6.26 12.08
C SER A 66 8.39 -6.48 12.09
N ARG A 67 8.84 -7.57 12.71
CA ARG A 67 10.28 -7.91 12.82
C ARG A 67 10.88 -8.23 11.47
N GLU A 68 10.15 -8.97 10.63
CA GLU A 68 10.65 -9.36 9.31
C GLU A 68 10.71 -8.17 8.36
N LYS A 69 9.72 -7.26 8.38
CA LYS A 69 9.78 -6.00 7.63
C LYS A 69 10.94 -5.11 8.10
N ASN A 70 11.18 -5.03 9.41
CA ASN A 70 12.32 -4.29 9.97
C ASN A 70 13.67 -4.90 9.50
N ALA A 71 13.80 -6.22 9.56
CA ALA A 71 14.99 -6.92 9.07
C ALA A 71 15.21 -6.71 7.57
N ALA A 72 14.14 -6.75 6.76
CA ALA A 72 14.21 -6.50 5.32
C ALA A 72 14.68 -5.07 5.02
N MET A 73 14.18 -4.05 5.73
CA MET A 73 14.64 -2.66 5.55
C MET A 73 16.12 -2.49 5.90
N ARG A 74 16.59 -3.12 7.01
CA ARG A 74 18.03 -3.13 7.38
C ARG A 74 18.89 -3.84 6.32
N SER A 75 18.43 -4.97 5.80
CA SER A 75 19.16 -5.72 4.76
C SER A 75 19.30 -4.95 3.44
N LEU A 76 18.39 -3.99 3.18
CA LEU A 76 18.44 -3.08 2.04
C LEU A 76 19.31 -1.83 2.31
N GLY A 77 20.05 -1.79 3.44
CA GLY A 77 20.98 -0.72 3.79
C GLY A 77 20.36 0.46 4.53
N ALA A 78 19.13 0.34 5.02
CA ALA A 78 18.53 1.42 5.80
C ALA A 78 19.06 1.47 7.24
N GLU A 79 19.34 2.67 7.73
CA GLU A 79 19.32 2.97 9.15
C GLU A 79 17.88 2.89 9.64
N LEU A 80 17.57 1.93 10.53
CA LEU A 80 16.22 1.76 11.05
C LEU A 80 16.13 2.27 12.49
N ILE A 81 15.18 3.17 12.72
CA ILE A 81 14.90 3.78 14.01
C ILE A 81 13.50 3.37 14.44
N GLU A 82 13.39 2.79 15.63
CA GLU A 82 12.11 2.51 16.28
C GLU A 82 11.76 3.70 17.19
N HIS A 83 10.69 4.44 16.86
CA HIS A 83 10.27 5.63 17.59
C HIS A 83 8.75 5.83 17.56
N GLY A 84 8.18 6.08 18.74
CA GLY A 84 6.76 6.36 18.93
C GLY A 84 5.89 5.10 19.05
N GLU A 85 4.72 5.27 19.63
CA GLU A 85 3.76 4.18 19.85
C GLU A 85 2.92 3.88 18.60
N ASP A 86 2.86 4.83 17.66
CA ASP A 86 2.10 4.69 16.43
C ASP A 86 2.82 5.31 15.22
N PHE A 87 2.20 5.17 14.06
CA PHE A 87 2.71 5.71 12.79
C PHE A 87 2.80 7.24 12.80
N GLN A 88 1.87 7.92 13.48
CA GLN A 88 1.85 9.38 13.52
C GLN A 88 3.05 9.93 14.30
N ALA A 89 3.35 9.36 15.46
CA ALA A 89 4.53 9.73 16.27
C ALA A 89 5.84 9.48 15.48
N SER A 90 5.94 8.36 14.78
CA SER A 90 7.09 8.06 13.89
C SER A 90 7.23 9.11 12.78
N ARG A 91 6.12 9.55 12.20
CA ARG A 91 6.09 10.54 11.11
C ARG A 91 6.51 11.93 11.59
N GLU A 92 6.04 12.35 12.77
CA GLU A 92 6.41 13.61 13.38
C GLU A 92 7.91 13.67 13.69
N TYR A 93 8.44 12.60 14.28
CA TYR A 93 9.88 12.46 14.54
C TYR A 93 10.70 12.50 13.23
N ALA A 94 10.27 11.77 12.19
CA ALA A 94 10.95 11.80 10.91
C ALA A 94 10.98 13.20 10.28
N ALA A 95 9.87 13.94 10.38
CA ALA A 95 9.78 15.31 9.87
C ALA A 95 10.65 16.30 10.67
N GLU A 96 10.72 16.15 12.00
CA GLU A 96 11.58 16.95 12.87
C GLU A 96 13.05 16.69 12.54
N ARG A 97 13.46 15.42 12.48
CA ARG A 97 14.83 15.02 12.18
C ARG A 97 15.27 15.46 10.77
N ALA A 98 14.35 15.37 9.77
CA ALA A 98 14.61 15.87 8.42
C ALA A 98 15.01 17.35 8.41
N ARG A 99 14.28 18.19 9.19
CA ARG A 99 14.56 19.64 9.30
C ARG A 99 15.89 19.92 9.99
N HIS A 100 16.20 19.19 11.08
CA HIS A 100 17.41 19.41 11.86
C HIS A 100 18.69 18.95 11.14
N GLU A 101 18.62 17.85 10.41
CA GLU A 101 19.77 17.23 9.75
C GLU A 101 19.86 17.55 8.24
N GLY A 102 18.95 18.36 7.70
CA GLY A 102 18.93 18.69 6.27
C GLY A 102 18.65 17.48 5.37
N LEU A 103 17.91 16.48 5.88
CA LEU A 103 17.55 15.29 5.11
C LEU A 103 16.31 15.55 4.25
N HIS A 104 16.25 14.87 3.11
CA HIS A 104 15.05 14.90 2.28
C HIS A 104 13.97 13.95 2.85
N LEU A 105 12.83 14.52 3.26
CA LEU A 105 11.70 13.75 3.76
C LEU A 105 10.92 13.10 2.61
N ILE A 106 10.91 11.77 2.56
CA ILE A 106 10.10 11.03 1.58
C ILE A 106 8.67 10.90 2.13
N PRO A 107 7.67 11.48 1.45
CA PRO A 107 6.28 11.41 1.90
C PRO A 107 5.67 10.01 1.65
N ALA A 108 4.62 9.67 2.40
CA ALA A 108 3.88 8.42 2.20
C ALA A 108 2.97 8.46 0.94
N PHE A 109 2.61 9.66 0.48
CA PHE A 109 1.89 9.92 -0.77
C PHE A 109 2.54 11.07 -1.54
N HIS A 110 2.71 10.91 -2.86
CA HIS A 110 3.28 11.93 -3.75
C HIS A 110 2.95 11.57 -5.21
N PRO A 111 2.75 12.54 -6.12
CA PRO A 111 2.46 12.27 -7.54
C PRO A 111 3.49 11.35 -8.22
N TRP A 112 4.77 11.47 -7.92
CA TRP A 112 5.81 10.58 -8.49
C TRP A 112 5.69 9.15 -7.98
N LEU A 113 5.28 8.96 -6.71
CA LEU A 113 4.98 7.61 -6.19
C LEU A 113 3.78 7.03 -6.94
N VAL A 114 2.74 7.82 -7.15
CA VAL A 114 1.55 7.41 -7.90
C VAL A 114 1.90 7.06 -9.35
N ALA A 115 2.68 7.89 -10.04
CA ALA A 115 3.11 7.65 -11.41
C ALA A 115 3.87 6.32 -11.56
N GLY A 116 4.80 6.04 -10.63
CA GLY A 116 5.51 4.76 -10.65
C GLY A 116 4.57 3.57 -10.38
N VAL A 117 3.67 3.70 -9.42
CA VAL A 117 2.68 2.67 -9.08
C VAL A 117 1.71 2.44 -10.25
N ALA A 118 1.30 3.46 -10.99
CA ALA A 118 0.42 3.33 -12.14
C ALA A 118 0.95 2.34 -13.21
N SER A 119 2.25 2.06 -13.22
CA SER A 119 2.84 1.11 -14.18
C SER A 119 2.25 -0.30 -14.08
N TYR A 120 1.93 -0.81 -12.87
CA TYR A 120 1.27 -2.12 -12.78
C TYR A 120 -0.17 -2.08 -13.30
N SER A 121 -0.84 -0.94 -13.17
CA SER A 121 -2.20 -0.75 -13.67
C SER A 121 -2.22 -0.71 -15.20
N LEU A 122 -1.22 -0.09 -15.82
CA LEU A 122 -1.03 -0.13 -17.28
C LEU A 122 -0.77 -1.56 -17.77
N GLU A 123 0.06 -2.34 -17.05
CA GLU A 123 0.30 -3.76 -17.37
C GLU A 123 -1.00 -4.57 -17.25
N LEU A 124 -1.80 -4.36 -16.19
CA LEU A 124 -3.09 -5.01 -16.00
C LEU A 124 -4.05 -4.73 -17.18
N PHE A 125 -4.24 -3.46 -17.51
CA PHE A 125 -5.16 -3.05 -18.57
C PHE A 125 -4.65 -3.39 -19.98
N ALA A 126 -3.34 -3.46 -20.18
CA ALA A 126 -2.77 -3.97 -21.42
C ALA A 126 -3.04 -5.47 -21.61
N ALA A 127 -3.05 -6.25 -20.53
CA ALA A 127 -3.36 -7.66 -20.56
C ALA A 127 -4.86 -7.94 -20.61
N LEU A 128 -5.69 -7.14 -19.94
CA LEU A 128 -7.13 -7.32 -19.74
C LEU A 128 -7.86 -5.97 -19.82
N ALA A 129 -8.10 -5.49 -21.03
CA ALA A 129 -8.74 -4.19 -21.26
C ALA A 129 -10.26 -4.17 -20.99
N ASP A 130 -10.90 -5.34 -20.91
CA ASP A 130 -12.34 -5.51 -20.80
C ASP A 130 -12.82 -5.93 -19.40
N LEU A 131 -12.08 -5.52 -18.35
CA LEU A 131 -12.49 -5.73 -16.97
C LEU A 131 -13.70 -4.86 -16.62
N ASP A 132 -14.72 -5.46 -16.02
CA ASP A 132 -15.90 -4.74 -15.50
C ASP A 132 -15.56 -4.00 -14.22
N GLU A 133 -14.85 -4.65 -13.31
CA GLU A 133 -14.43 -4.08 -12.02
C GLU A 133 -13.01 -4.47 -11.64
N VAL A 134 -12.31 -3.58 -10.93
CA VAL A 134 -11.02 -3.88 -10.27
C VAL A 134 -11.09 -3.48 -8.81
N TYR A 135 -10.79 -4.43 -7.92
CA TYR A 135 -10.67 -4.22 -6.48
C TYR A 135 -9.22 -3.94 -6.11
N VAL A 136 -9.00 -2.89 -5.33
CA VAL A 136 -7.66 -2.45 -4.94
C VAL A 136 -7.64 -2.01 -3.47
N PRO A 137 -6.67 -2.49 -2.65
CA PRO A 137 -6.56 -2.07 -1.26
C PRO A 137 -6.07 -0.62 -1.14
N ILE A 138 -6.63 0.10 -0.15
CA ILE A 138 -6.26 1.48 0.17
C ILE A 138 -5.49 1.52 1.50
N GLY A 139 -4.22 1.92 1.44
CA GLY A 139 -3.46 2.42 2.58
C GLY A 139 -3.42 3.95 2.53
N MET A 140 -2.32 4.55 2.05
CA MET A 140 -2.22 5.99 1.82
C MET A 140 -2.77 6.44 0.45
N GLY A 141 -3.32 5.53 -0.37
CA GLY A 141 -4.02 5.87 -1.60
C GLY A 141 -3.22 5.72 -2.90
N SER A 142 -1.89 5.54 -2.89
CA SER A 142 -1.09 5.51 -4.13
C SER A 142 -1.52 4.39 -5.10
N GLY A 143 -1.96 3.23 -4.58
CA GLY A 143 -2.41 2.09 -5.41
C GLY A 143 -3.66 2.42 -6.20
N ILE A 144 -4.71 2.86 -5.51
CA ILE A 144 -5.98 3.19 -6.15
C ILE A 144 -5.88 4.42 -7.05
N CYS A 145 -5.12 5.46 -6.63
CA CYS A 145 -4.89 6.64 -7.46
C CYS A 145 -4.14 6.30 -8.76
N GLY A 146 -3.14 5.42 -8.70
CA GLY A 146 -2.44 4.93 -9.89
C GLY A 146 -3.35 4.13 -10.82
N LEU A 147 -4.27 3.33 -10.26
CA LEU A 147 -5.24 2.55 -11.03
C LEU A 147 -6.29 3.47 -11.70
N ILE A 148 -6.83 4.45 -10.98
CA ILE A 148 -7.74 5.47 -11.51
C ILE A 148 -7.08 6.25 -12.65
N ALA A 149 -5.87 6.77 -12.42
CA ALA A 149 -5.13 7.53 -13.43
C ALA A 149 -4.87 6.72 -14.71
N ALA A 150 -4.48 5.44 -14.57
CA ALA A 150 -4.25 4.56 -15.72
C ALA A 150 -5.54 4.26 -16.47
N ARG A 151 -6.65 3.93 -15.77
CA ARG A 151 -7.96 3.72 -16.37
C ARG A 151 -8.42 4.93 -17.18
N ASP A 152 -8.31 6.12 -16.60
CA ASP A 152 -8.75 7.38 -17.22
C ASP A 152 -7.89 7.76 -18.44
N ALA A 153 -6.57 7.61 -18.31
CA ALA A 153 -5.64 7.87 -19.43
C ALA A 153 -5.87 6.93 -20.62
N LEU A 154 -6.35 5.70 -20.37
CA LEU A 154 -6.69 4.72 -21.41
C LEU A 154 -8.15 4.84 -21.88
N GLY A 155 -8.96 5.72 -21.31
CA GLY A 155 -10.38 5.91 -21.65
C GLY A 155 -11.26 4.69 -21.35
N LEU A 156 -10.85 3.83 -20.38
CA LEU A 156 -11.57 2.60 -20.05
C LEU A 156 -12.79 2.88 -19.16
N LYS A 157 -13.76 1.95 -19.20
CA LYS A 157 -15.01 2.04 -18.42
C LYS A 157 -15.00 1.18 -17.15
N THR A 158 -13.88 0.53 -16.86
CA THR A 158 -13.70 -0.32 -15.68
C THR A 158 -14.02 0.43 -14.39
N ARG A 159 -14.92 -0.10 -13.58
CA ARG A 159 -15.21 0.45 -12.25
C ARG A 159 -14.09 0.11 -11.27
N ILE A 160 -13.61 1.11 -10.53
CA ILE A 160 -12.55 0.94 -9.53
C ILE A 160 -13.20 0.88 -8.15
N VAL A 161 -13.00 -0.25 -7.47
CA VAL A 161 -13.53 -0.50 -6.13
C VAL A 161 -12.37 -0.43 -5.13
N GLY A 162 -12.41 0.57 -4.25
CA GLY A 162 -11.45 0.69 -3.17
C GLY A 162 -11.80 -0.26 -2.01
N VAL A 163 -10.78 -0.84 -1.39
CA VAL A 163 -10.98 -1.71 -0.22
C VAL A 163 -10.22 -1.15 0.97
N VAL A 164 -10.91 -1.00 2.10
CA VAL A 164 -10.34 -0.55 3.38
C VAL A 164 -10.57 -1.59 4.46
N SER A 165 -9.73 -1.59 5.49
CA SER A 165 -10.02 -2.36 6.71
C SER A 165 -11.21 -1.74 7.45
N ALA A 166 -12.13 -2.57 7.93
CA ALA A 166 -13.19 -2.14 8.84
C ALA A 166 -12.62 -1.56 10.15
N HIS A 167 -11.37 -1.94 10.50
CA HIS A 167 -10.61 -1.46 11.65
C HIS A 167 -9.72 -0.25 11.34
N ALA A 168 -9.78 0.29 10.13
CA ALA A 168 -9.14 1.53 9.68
C ALA A 168 -10.01 2.22 8.61
N PRO A 169 -11.25 2.63 8.93
CA PRO A 169 -12.26 3.02 7.95
C PRO A 169 -12.15 4.47 7.48
N ALA A 170 -11.11 5.22 7.84
CA ALA A 170 -11.01 6.66 7.59
C ALA A 170 -11.30 7.06 6.13
N TYR A 171 -10.75 6.34 5.14
CA TYR A 171 -11.05 6.59 3.72
C TYR A 171 -12.50 6.29 3.35
N ALA A 172 -13.12 5.23 3.90
CA ALA A 172 -14.51 4.92 3.60
C ALA A 172 -15.46 5.98 4.18
N LEU A 173 -15.22 6.38 5.44
CA LEU A 173 -15.96 7.47 6.08
C LEU A 173 -15.81 8.79 5.32
N SER A 174 -14.59 9.09 4.87
CA SER A 174 -14.30 10.29 4.09
C SER A 174 -14.96 10.27 2.72
N PHE A 175 -14.99 9.11 2.06
CA PHE A 175 -15.66 8.92 0.77
C PHE A 175 -17.18 9.13 0.89
N GLU A 176 -17.80 8.55 1.92
CA GLU A 176 -19.24 8.71 2.20
C GLU A 176 -19.61 10.15 2.53
N ALA A 177 -18.73 10.87 3.25
CA ALA A 177 -18.97 12.25 3.65
C ALA A 177 -18.56 13.31 2.61
N GLY A 178 -17.78 12.93 1.58
CA GLY A 178 -17.20 13.86 0.62
C GLY A 178 -16.11 14.77 1.19
N THR A 179 -15.63 14.51 2.41
CA THR A 179 -14.62 15.32 3.11
C THR A 179 -13.75 14.46 4.01
N ALA A 180 -12.54 14.93 4.34
CA ALA A 180 -11.60 14.18 5.16
C ALA A 180 -12.12 13.95 6.59
N ILE A 181 -12.20 12.69 6.99
CA ILE A 181 -12.56 12.24 8.34
C ILE A 181 -11.43 11.38 8.87
N SER A 182 -10.89 11.73 10.03
CA SER A 182 -9.93 10.91 10.77
C SER A 182 -10.66 9.88 11.65
N HIS A 183 -10.06 8.69 11.79
CA HIS A 183 -10.59 7.62 12.63
C HIS A 183 -9.42 6.83 13.24
N PRO A 184 -9.54 6.37 14.49
CA PRO A 184 -8.58 5.46 15.10
C PRO A 184 -8.39 4.17 14.27
N VAL A 185 -7.23 3.54 14.44
CA VAL A 185 -6.85 2.33 13.73
C VAL A 185 -6.57 1.23 14.74
N ASP A 186 -7.19 0.06 14.55
CA ASP A 186 -7.01 -1.12 15.39
C ASP A 186 -6.88 -2.45 14.61
N THR A 187 -6.64 -2.40 13.29
CA THR A 187 -6.38 -3.60 12.49
C THR A 187 -5.10 -4.29 12.93
N ARG A 188 -5.14 -5.61 13.06
CA ARG A 188 -4.01 -6.47 13.45
C ARG A 188 -3.37 -7.19 12.25
N LEU A 189 -4.14 -7.37 11.16
CA LEU A 189 -3.68 -8.11 9.98
C LEU A 189 -3.33 -7.20 8.81
N ALA A 190 -4.00 -6.05 8.68
CA ALA A 190 -3.88 -5.18 7.51
C ALA A 190 -3.08 -3.90 7.79
N ASP A 191 -1.87 -4.03 8.36
CA ASP A 191 -0.98 -2.91 8.69
C ASP A 191 -0.70 -1.98 7.51
N GLY A 192 -0.61 -2.53 6.29
CA GLY A 192 -0.48 -1.75 5.04
C GLY A 192 -1.70 -0.88 4.70
N MET A 193 -2.85 -1.11 5.34
CA MET A 193 -4.09 -0.35 5.21
C MET A 193 -4.41 0.50 6.45
N ALA A 194 -3.51 0.52 7.45
CA ALA A 194 -3.67 1.19 8.74
C ALA A 194 -3.52 2.72 8.59
N CYS A 195 -4.49 3.37 7.97
CA CYS A 195 -4.53 4.81 7.74
C CYS A 195 -5.58 5.45 8.65
N SER A 196 -5.14 6.34 9.56
CA SER A 196 -6.01 7.08 10.47
C SER A 196 -6.57 8.37 9.88
N THR A 197 -5.86 8.96 8.91
CA THR A 197 -6.25 10.22 8.27
C THR A 197 -5.91 10.16 6.78
N PRO A 198 -6.88 10.30 5.88
CA PRO A 198 -6.63 10.33 4.44
C PRO A 198 -5.70 11.48 4.03
N ASP A 199 -4.84 11.19 3.04
CA ASP A 199 -4.12 12.26 2.34
C ASP A 199 -5.12 13.06 1.49
N PRO A 200 -5.13 14.41 1.57
CA PRO A 200 -6.11 15.23 0.84
C PRO A 200 -6.09 15.02 -0.68
N SER A 201 -4.91 14.93 -1.28
CA SER A 201 -4.77 14.75 -2.72
C SER A 201 -5.20 13.34 -3.16
N ALA A 202 -4.91 12.32 -2.34
CA ALA A 202 -5.40 10.97 -2.59
C ALA A 202 -6.91 10.89 -2.47
N LEU A 203 -7.50 11.54 -1.45
CA LEU A 203 -8.95 11.56 -1.25
C LEU A 203 -9.67 12.23 -2.42
N GLU A 204 -9.17 13.36 -2.90
CA GLU A 204 -9.73 14.07 -4.08
C GLU A 204 -9.79 13.13 -5.30
N MET A 205 -8.69 12.45 -5.63
CA MET A 205 -8.65 11.48 -6.73
C MET A 205 -9.61 10.31 -6.53
N ILE A 206 -9.71 9.80 -5.30
CA ILE A 206 -10.60 8.68 -4.96
C ILE A 206 -12.07 9.09 -5.08
N LEU A 207 -12.44 10.27 -4.57
CA LEU A 207 -13.80 10.82 -4.70
C LEU A 207 -14.21 11.00 -6.17
N ALA A 208 -13.27 11.42 -7.02
CA ALA A 208 -13.55 11.64 -8.44
C ALA A 208 -13.59 10.33 -9.26
N GLY A 209 -12.83 9.31 -8.88
CA GLY A 209 -12.55 8.18 -9.76
C GLY A 209 -12.95 6.79 -9.27
N ALA A 210 -13.21 6.60 -7.98
CA ALA A 210 -13.68 5.31 -7.44
C ALA A 210 -15.19 5.18 -7.57
N ASP A 211 -15.66 3.95 -7.85
CA ASP A 211 -17.08 3.63 -7.90
C ASP A 211 -17.68 3.55 -6.48
N ARG A 212 -16.99 2.85 -5.59
CA ARG A 212 -17.36 2.67 -4.18
C ARG A 212 -16.17 2.21 -3.35
N LEU A 213 -16.32 2.25 -2.02
CA LEU A 213 -15.37 1.66 -1.08
C LEU A 213 -16.03 0.54 -0.27
N VAL A 214 -15.33 -0.59 -0.16
CA VAL A 214 -15.76 -1.78 0.59
C VAL A 214 -14.93 -1.91 1.85
N ARG A 215 -15.57 -2.20 3.00
CA ARG A 215 -14.92 -2.45 4.28
C ARG A 215 -14.81 -3.95 4.50
N VAL A 216 -13.62 -4.43 4.85
CA VAL A 216 -13.37 -5.83 5.19
C VAL A 216 -12.79 -5.95 6.60
N SER A 217 -13.27 -6.90 7.37
CA SER A 217 -12.79 -7.19 8.73
C SER A 217 -11.50 -8.02 8.70
N ASP A 218 -10.73 -8.02 9.81
CA ASP A 218 -9.56 -8.89 9.95
C ASP A 218 -9.92 -10.38 9.81
N ARG A 219 -11.12 -10.79 10.22
CA ARG A 219 -11.62 -12.16 10.00
C ARG A 219 -11.78 -12.51 8.52
N GLU A 220 -12.36 -11.63 7.73
CA GLU A 220 -12.49 -11.81 6.27
C GLU A 220 -11.13 -11.77 5.57
N ILE A 221 -10.22 -10.92 6.03
CA ILE A 221 -8.84 -10.87 5.56
C ILE A 221 -8.12 -12.20 5.87
N GLY A 222 -8.23 -12.74 7.08
CA GLY A 222 -7.64 -14.03 7.44
C GLY A 222 -8.17 -15.18 6.57
N ALA A 223 -9.48 -15.22 6.33
CA ALA A 223 -10.08 -16.18 5.39
C ALA A 223 -9.55 -16.01 3.96
N ALA A 224 -9.38 -14.78 3.49
CA ALA A 224 -8.81 -14.49 2.18
C ALA A 224 -7.32 -14.88 2.08
N MET A 225 -6.53 -14.76 3.16
CA MET A 225 -5.14 -15.26 3.21
C MET A 225 -5.10 -16.77 3.00
N ARG A 226 -5.94 -17.54 3.68
CA ARG A 226 -6.07 -19.00 3.50
C ARG A 226 -6.50 -19.35 2.09
N LEU A 227 -7.55 -18.71 1.59
CA LEU A 227 -8.08 -18.94 0.24
C LEU A 227 -7.03 -18.65 -0.83
N CYS A 228 -6.32 -17.53 -0.73
CA CYS A 228 -5.26 -17.15 -1.64
C CYS A 228 -4.16 -18.22 -1.67
N PHE A 229 -3.67 -18.64 -0.51
CA PHE A 229 -2.63 -19.67 -0.40
C PHE A 229 -3.09 -21.00 -0.98
N THR A 230 -4.28 -21.49 -0.58
CA THR A 230 -4.80 -22.79 -1.02
C THR A 230 -5.04 -22.85 -2.53
N SER A 231 -5.55 -21.73 -3.11
CA SER A 231 -5.94 -21.72 -4.52
C SER A 231 -4.81 -21.37 -5.47
N THR A 232 -3.80 -20.61 -5.03
CA THR A 232 -2.76 -20.06 -5.91
C THR A 232 -1.35 -20.41 -5.47
N HIS A 233 -1.17 -20.93 -4.26
CA HIS A 233 0.12 -21.17 -3.59
C HIS A 233 1.00 -19.91 -3.47
N ASN A 234 0.37 -18.72 -3.48
CA ASN A 234 1.04 -17.47 -3.21
C ASN A 234 0.85 -17.06 -1.75
N VAL A 235 1.93 -16.65 -1.12
CA VAL A 235 1.89 -15.94 0.17
C VAL A 235 1.43 -14.52 -0.09
N ALA A 236 0.51 -14.04 0.74
CA ALA A 236 0.09 -12.64 0.72
C ALA A 236 -0.11 -12.12 2.15
N GLU A 237 0.28 -10.87 2.39
CA GLU A 237 -0.02 -10.17 3.63
C GLU A 237 -1.50 -9.75 3.71
N GLY A 238 -1.99 -9.41 4.89
CA GLY A 238 -3.40 -9.05 5.07
C GLY A 238 -3.87 -7.91 4.15
N ALA A 239 -3.10 -6.84 4.03
CA ALA A 239 -3.37 -5.78 3.06
C ALA A 239 -3.31 -6.28 1.60
N GLY A 240 -2.46 -7.27 1.34
CA GLY A 240 -2.27 -7.87 0.01
C GLY A 240 -3.49 -8.59 -0.52
N VAL A 241 -4.26 -9.25 0.36
CA VAL A 241 -5.45 -10.03 -0.01
C VAL A 241 -6.78 -9.31 0.23
N ALA A 242 -6.77 -8.08 0.71
CA ALA A 242 -8.00 -7.36 1.02
C ALA A 242 -8.94 -7.24 -0.18
N ALA A 243 -8.40 -7.11 -1.40
CA ALA A 243 -9.18 -7.13 -2.63
C ALA A 243 -9.94 -8.46 -2.82
N LEU A 244 -9.30 -9.60 -2.51
CA LEU A 244 -9.96 -10.92 -2.54
C LEU A 244 -11.04 -11.03 -1.46
N ALA A 245 -10.79 -10.53 -0.24
CA ALA A 245 -11.78 -10.52 0.84
C ALA A 245 -13.04 -9.74 0.42
N ALA A 246 -12.89 -8.55 -0.15
CA ALA A 246 -14.00 -7.73 -0.63
C ALA A 246 -14.77 -8.38 -1.79
N ALA A 247 -14.06 -8.95 -2.76
CA ALA A 247 -14.69 -9.67 -3.86
C ALA A 247 -15.46 -10.90 -3.37
N TRP A 248 -14.93 -11.62 -2.37
CA TRP A 248 -15.63 -12.75 -1.75
C TRP A 248 -16.89 -12.31 -1.00
N GLN A 249 -16.84 -11.19 -0.30
CA GLN A 249 -18.00 -10.58 0.36
C GLN A 249 -19.11 -10.25 -0.66
N GLU A 250 -18.74 -9.70 -1.83
CA GLU A 250 -19.66 -9.31 -2.89
C GLU A 250 -19.88 -10.39 -3.99
N ARG A 251 -19.43 -11.63 -3.80
CA ARG A 251 -19.38 -12.69 -4.84
C ARG A 251 -20.69 -12.92 -5.60
N GLU A 252 -21.84 -12.77 -4.95
CA GLU A 252 -23.14 -12.97 -5.62
C GLU A 252 -23.40 -11.85 -6.66
N ARG A 253 -22.99 -10.62 -6.34
CA ARG A 253 -23.09 -9.47 -7.24
C ARG A 253 -22.13 -9.57 -8.42
N LEU A 254 -21.02 -10.28 -8.27
CA LEU A 254 -19.96 -10.40 -9.26
C LEU A 254 -20.21 -11.51 -10.30
N LYS A 255 -21.29 -12.28 -10.18
CA LYS A 255 -21.60 -13.35 -11.13
C LYS A 255 -21.73 -12.82 -12.56
N GLY A 256 -20.96 -13.38 -13.47
CA GLY A 256 -20.93 -13.00 -14.89
C GLY A 256 -20.07 -11.79 -15.23
N LEU A 257 -19.44 -11.13 -14.23
CA LEU A 257 -18.53 -10.02 -14.43
C LEU A 257 -17.08 -10.49 -14.56
N LYS A 258 -16.29 -9.76 -15.34
CA LYS A 258 -14.83 -9.89 -15.40
C LYS A 258 -14.21 -9.00 -14.33
N VAL A 259 -13.63 -9.61 -13.30
CA VAL A 259 -13.15 -8.90 -12.11
C VAL A 259 -11.64 -9.04 -11.98
N GLY A 260 -10.95 -7.92 -11.81
CA GLY A 260 -9.54 -7.85 -11.44
C GLY A 260 -9.36 -7.71 -9.94
N LEU A 261 -8.45 -8.48 -9.34
CA LEU A 261 -8.10 -8.37 -7.92
C LEU A 261 -6.62 -8.05 -7.78
N ILE A 262 -6.30 -6.94 -7.11
CA ILE A 262 -4.91 -6.54 -6.90
C ILE A 262 -4.35 -7.26 -5.68
N LEU A 263 -3.44 -8.20 -5.91
CA LEU A 263 -2.62 -8.84 -4.88
C LEU A 263 -1.37 -7.98 -4.65
N SER A 264 -1.43 -7.09 -3.65
CA SER A 264 -0.53 -5.93 -3.57
C SER A 264 0.80 -6.19 -2.88
N GLY A 265 0.93 -7.25 -2.06
CA GLY A 265 2.16 -7.57 -1.34
C GLY A 265 2.08 -8.88 -0.55
N ALA A 266 3.28 -9.39 -0.16
CA ALA A 266 3.46 -10.65 0.56
C ALA A 266 4.24 -10.50 1.87
N ASN A 267 4.60 -9.29 2.28
CA ASN A 267 5.45 -9.08 3.44
C ASN A 267 4.65 -9.24 4.75
N VAL A 268 4.55 -10.48 5.22
CA VAL A 268 3.88 -10.86 6.47
C VAL A 268 4.84 -11.65 7.34
N ASP A 269 4.82 -11.40 8.65
CA ASP A 269 5.63 -12.17 9.60
C ASP A 269 5.18 -13.64 9.59
N ARG A 270 6.17 -14.56 9.60
CA ARG A 270 5.92 -16.00 9.52
C ARG A 270 4.94 -16.49 10.58
N GLU A 271 5.08 -16.00 11.81
CA GLU A 271 4.21 -16.38 12.92
C GLU A 271 2.75 -15.95 12.65
N VAL A 272 2.54 -14.73 12.14
CA VAL A 272 1.22 -14.20 11.78
C VAL A 272 0.60 -15.03 10.65
N PHE A 273 1.38 -15.35 9.61
CA PHE A 273 0.90 -16.16 8.50
C PHE A 273 0.55 -17.58 8.93
N ALA A 274 1.40 -18.21 9.75
CA ALA A 274 1.15 -19.56 10.29
C ALA A 274 -0.11 -19.60 11.15
N GLU A 275 -0.34 -18.59 11.99
CA GLU A 275 -1.58 -18.45 12.79
C GLU A 275 -2.82 -18.41 11.88
N GLN A 276 -2.77 -17.60 10.81
CA GLN A 276 -3.89 -17.52 9.88
C GLN A 276 -4.14 -18.83 9.13
N LEU A 277 -3.09 -19.56 8.75
CA LEU A 277 -3.24 -20.86 8.10
C LEU A 277 -3.81 -21.94 9.04
N ALA A 278 -3.48 -21.87 10.33
CA ALA A 278 -3.96 -22.80 11.35
C ALA A 278 -5.38 -22.49 11.83
N ALA A 279 -5.87 -21.27 11.65
CA ALA A 279 -7.22 -20.90 12.02
C ALA A 279 -8.25 -21.68 11.17
N GLY A 280 -9.26 -22.25 11.79
CA GLY A 280 -10.38 -22.88 11.09
C GLY A 280 -11.23 -21.88 10.30
N ASP A 281 -12.01 -22.38 9.37
CA ASP A 281 -12.97 -21.57 8.58
C ASP A 281 -14.15 -21.09 9.43
#